data_02aaa6fb5ff620af463f2647eda0ba6d
#
_entry.id   02aaa6fb5ff620af463f2647eda0ba6d
#
_cell.length_a   1.000
_cell.length_b   1.000
_cell.length_c   1.000
_cell.angle_alpha   90.00
_cell.angle_beta   90.00
_cell.angle_gamma   90.00
#
_symmetry.space_group_name_H-M   'P 1'
#
loop_
_entity.id
_entity.type
_entity.pdbx_description
1 polymer ?
#
loop_
_entity_poly.entity_id
_entity_poly.type
_entity_poly.pdbx_seq_one_letter_code
_entity_poly.pdbx_strand_id
1 'polypeptide(L)'
;MIHNAELGTDLTPPHDITGKPIRNCMPAGRYGQLLSDFMVRSSELLRDHPINRRRIAKGKNPANSCWFWGEGTRPEFVPFQELYGVKAGVICAVDLLKGLGICTGMDVPFVPGATGAKRTDFAAKGKKALELLDSGLDLVYVHVEAPDESGHAGDVECKVEAIENIDRHILGYLMDNLKARGEDFAVMLLPDHPTPIEIRTHSSDPVPFVLYDSRRKRAPSAPSYCEAEAEKTGLFIEKGHTLMKKFISLDF
;
A
#
# COMPACT_ATOMS: atom_id res chain seq x y z
N MET A 1 11.65 -17.05 -1.34
CA MET A 1 11.07 -17.07 0.00
C MET A 1 11.73 -18.18 0.79
N ILE A 2 12.35 -17.84 1.91
CA ILE A 2 12.98 -18.84 2.80
C ILE A 2 11.92 -19.20 3.83
N HIS A 3 11.46 -20.45 3.82
CA HIS A 3 10.46 -20.92 4.78
C HIS A 3 11.14 -21.55 5.98
N ASN A 4 10.89 -21.01 7.17
CA ASN A 4 11.13 -21.70 8.42
C ASN A 4 10.07 -21.25 9.44
N ALA A 5 9.57 -22.18 10.25
CA ALA A 5 8.42 -21.95 11.13
C ALA A 5 8.67 -20.94 12.27
N GLU A 6 9.92 -20.76 12.67
CA GLU A 6 10.29 -19.82 13.74
C GLU A 6 11.66 -19.22 13.42
N LEU A 7 11.70 -17.99 12.93
CA LEU A 7 12.97 -17.35 12.62
C LEU A 7 13.68 -16.83 13.89
N GLY A 8 12.97 -16.24 14.84
CA GLY A 8 13.58 -15.70 16.08
C GLY A 8 14.80 -14.82 15.77
N THR A 9 14.68 -14.01 14.70
CA THR A 9 15.77 -13.21 14.15
C THR A 9 15.31 -11.77 14.12
N ASP A 10 16.12 -10.87 14.65
CA ASP A 10 15.84 -9.43 14.61
C ASP A 10 16.32 -8.88 13.26
N LEU A 11 15.39 -8.35 12.47
CA LEU A 11 15.65 -7.77 11.17
C LEU A 11 15.20 -6.31 11.14
N THR A 12 15.96 -5.48 10.44
CA THR A 12 15.67 -4.05 10.33
C THR A 12 15.17 -3.73 8.92
N PRO A 13 14.01 -3.09 8.75
CA PRO A 13 13.54 -2.61 7.45
C PRO A 13 14.52 -1.63 6.82
N PRO A 14 14.89 -1.77 5.54
CA PRO A 14 15.90 -0.93 4.90
C PRO A 14 15.47 0.54 4.75
N HIS A 15 14.17 0.81 4.65
CA HIS A 15 13.63 2.16 4.56
C HIS A 15 13.78 2.96 5.87
N ASP A 16 13.80 2.31 7.03
CA ASP A 16 13.98 2.96 8.33
C ASP A 16 15.43 3.41 8.58
N ILE A 17 16.35 2.91 7.79
CA ILE A 17 17.79 3.18 7.94
C ILE A 17 18.42 3.85 6.73
N THR A 18 17.61 4.44 5.85
CA THR A 18 18.10 5.15 4.67
C THR A 18 19.09 6.25 5.08
N GLY A 19 20.27 6.25 4.44
CA GLY A 19 21.34 7.20 4.76
C GLY A 19 22.17 6.89 6.02
N LYS A 20 21.87 5.81 6.73
CA LYS A 20 22.61 5.39 7.94
C LYS A 20 23.58 4.24 7.62
N PRO A 21 24.70 4.11 8.40
CA PRO A 21 25.59 2.95 8.28
C PRO A 21 24.87 1.65 8.69
N ILE A 22 24.91 0.62 7.84
CA ILE A 22 24.21 -0.65 8.04
C ILE A 22 24.82 -1.54 9.13
N ARG A 23 26.06 -1.29 9.58
CA ARG A 23 26.78 -2.18 10.51
C ARG A 23 26.04 -2.47 11.82
N ASN A 24 25.22 -1.53 12.29
CA ASN A 24 24.45 -1.66 13.53
C ASN A 24 23.04 -2.23 13.30
N CYS A 25 22.69 -2.50 12.05
CA CYS A 25 21.37 -2.95 11.61
C CYS A 25 21.43 -4.31 10.89
N MET A 26 22.57 -5.00 11.02
CA MET A 26 22.72 -6.35 10.49
C MET A 26 21.79 -7.32 11.23
N PRO A 27 21.32 -8.40 10.56
CA PRO A 27 20.51 -9.42 11.21
C PRO A 27 21.11 -9.92 12.52
N ALA A 28 20.29 -10.03 13.56
CA ALA A 28 20.67 -10.55 14.87
C ALA A 28 19.75 -11.72 15.29
N GLY A 29 20.04 -12.36 16.44
CA GLY A 29 19.27 -13.49 16.92
C GLY A 29 19.67 -14.83 16.30
N ARG A 30 18.76 -15.83 16.34
CA ARG A 30 19.06 -17.24 16.04
C ARG A 30 19.71 -17.50 14.68
N TYR A 31 19.26 -16.82 13.64
CA TYR A 31 19.79 -16.96 12.27
C TYR A 31 20.55 -15.72 11.79
N GLY A 32 20.84 -14.78 12.70
CA GLY A 32 21.48 -13.51 12.36
C GLY A 32 22.77 -13.69 11.58
N GLN A 33 23.67 -14.56 12.05
CA GLN A 33 24.94 -14.84 11.38
C GLN A 33 24.73 -15.43 9.99
N LEU A 34 23.84 -16.41 9.83
CA LEU A 34 23.55 -17.04 8.54
C LEU A 34 23.04 -16.02 7.51
N LEU A 35 22.10 -15.15 7.92
CA LEU A 35 21.53 -14.13 7.04
C LEU A 35 22.56 -13.05 6.71
N SER A 36 23.39 -12.65 7.68
CA SER A 36 24.51 -11.73 7.46
C SER A 36 25.52 -12.29 6.45
N ASP A 37 25.84 -13.59 6.54
CA ASP A 37 26.74 -14.25 5.60
C ASP A 37 26.17 -14.25 4.16
N PHE A 38 24.85 -14.49 4.01
CA PHE A 38 24.19 -14.35 2.72
C PHE A 38 24.24 -12.92 2.17
N MET A 39 24.05 -11.90 3.01
CA MET A 39 24.16 -10.51 2.60
C MET A 39 25.58 -10.19 2.10
N VAL A 40 26.61 -10.60 2.85
CA VAL A 40 28.01 -10.41 2.45
C VAL A 40 28.33 -11.12 1.14
N ARG A 41 27.97 -12.39 1.01
CA ARG A 41 28.20 -13.18 -0.22
C ARG A 41 27.44 -12.60 -1.40
N SER A 42 26.21 -12.13 -1.22
CA SER A 42 25.46 -11.48 -2.28
C SER A 42 26.14 -10.21 -2.78
N SER A 43 26.75 -9.44 -1.88
CA SER A 43 27.52 -8.24 -2.23
C SER A 43 28.74 -8.57 -3.09
N GLU A 44 29.46 -9.65 -2.76
CA GLU A 44 30.59 -10.14 -3.57
C GLU A 44 30.15 -10.57 -4.97
N LEU A 45 29.06 -11.35 -5.05
CA LEU A 45 28.48 -11.82 -6.30
C LEU A 45 28.00 -10.66 -7.20
N LEU A 46 27.38 -9.66 -6.61
CA LEU A 46 26.74 -8.56 -7.32
C LEU A 46 27.75 -7.48 -7.77
N ARG A 47 28.90 -7.35 -7.12
CA ARG A 47 29.89 -6.30 -7.36
C ARG A 47 30.26 -6.17 -8.85
N ASP A 48 30.57 -7.28 -9.49
CA ASP A 48 31.02 -7.33 -10.89
C ASP A 48 29.99 -7.92 -11.86
N HIS A 49 28.74 -8.09 -11.41
CA HIS A 49 27.70 -8.70 -12.21
C HIS A 49 27.43 -7.90 -13.51
N PRO A 50 27.28 -8.54 -14.67
CA PRO A 50 27.10 -7.85 -15.96
C PRO A 50 25.91 -6.88 -15.99
N ILE A 51 24.82 -7.19 -15.26
CA ILE A 51 23.66 -6.29 -15.14
C ILE A 51 24.07 -5.01 -14.41
N ASN A 52 24.83 -5.11 -13.31
CA ASN A 52 25.29 -3.95 -12.55
C ASN A 52 26.25 -3.08 -13.35
N ARG A 53 27.15 -3.67 -14.11
CA ARG A 53 28.02 -2.92 -15.03
C ARG A 53 27.21 -2.13 -16.06
N ARG A 54 26.15 -2.74 -16.64
CA ARG A 54 25.24 -2.03 -17.56
C ARG A 54 24.43 -0.93 -16.87
N ARG A 55 24.02 -1.13 -15.61
CA ARG A 55 23.32 -0.08 -14.83
C ARG A 55 24.23 1.12 -14.57
N ILE A 56 25.45 0.87 -14.11
CA ILE A 56 26.45 1.90 -13.84
C ILE A 56 26.78 2.69 -15.12
N ALA A 57 26.98 2.00 -16.26
CA ALA A 57 27.22 2.64 -17.55
C ALA A 57 26.07 3.55 -18.01
N LYS A 58 24.85 3.33 -17.48
CA LYS A 58 23.67 4.17 -17.72
C LYS A 58 23.41 5.21 -16.60
N GLY A 59 24.37 5.46 -15.72
CA GLY A 59 24.23 6.38 -14.59
C GLY A 59 23.23 5.92 -13.52
N LYS A 60 22.90 4.61 -13.46
CA LYS A 60 21.98 4.03 -12.49
C LYS A 60 22.72 3.34 -11.35
N ASN A 61 22.18 3.40 -10.15
CA ASN A 61 22.73 2.68 -9.00
C ASN A 61 22.72 1.16 -9.26
N PRO A 62 23.80 0.45 -8.93
CA PRO A 62 23.83 -1.02 -8.95
C PRO A 62 23.01 -1.62 -7.81
N ALA A 63 22.54 -2.85 -7.98
CA ALA A 63 22.13 -3.68 -6.85
C ALA A 63 23.38 -4.21 -6.16
N ASN A 64 23.63 -3.86 -4.91
CA ASN A 64 24.90 -4.11 -4.24
C ASN A 64 24.86 -5.19 -3.16
N SER A 65 23.68 -5.55 -2.65
CA SER A 65 23.48 -6.65 -1.69
C SER A 65 22.01 -7.05 -1.64
N CYS A 66 21.71 -8.28 -1.25
CA CYS A 66 20.37 -8.59 -0.74
C CYS A 66 20.22 -8.04 0.69
N TRP A 67 18.97 -7.80 1.11
CA TRP A 67 18.64 -7.37 2.45
C TRP A 67 17.43 -8.16 2.94
N PHE A 68 17.54 -8.77 4.13
CA PHE A 68 16.45 -9.56 4.71
C PHE A 68 15.68 -8.72 5.73
N TRP A 69 14.37 -8.71 5.63
CA TRP A 69 13.46 -8.00 6.53
C TRP A 69 12.03 -8.52 6.39
N GLY A 70 11.15 -8.14 7.34
CA GLY A 70 9.75 -8.51 7.29
C GLY A 70 9.53 -10.00 7.47
N GLU A 71 10.25 -10.60 8.40
CA GLU A 71 10.12 -12.03 8.74
C GLU A 71 8.75 -12.34 9.34
N GLY A 72 8.30 -13.57 9.11
CA GLY A 72 7.05 -14.06 9.66
C GLY A 72 6.78 -15.51 9.27
N THR A 73 5.79 -16.08 9.90
CA THR A 73 5.24 -17.38 9.52
C THR A 73 4.22 -17.22 8.41
N ARG A 74 3.91 -18.32 7.71
CA ARG A 74 2.82 -18.30 6.72
C ARG A 74 1.51 -17.96 7.43
N PRO A 75 0.81 -16.88 7.04
CA PRO A 75 -0.45 -16.54 7.64
C PRO A 75 -1.55 -17.53 7.19
N GLU A 76 -2.45 -17.86 8.12
CA GLU A 76 -3.68 -18.58 7.85
C GLU A 76 -4.84 -17.59 7.93
N PHE A 77 -5.20 -17.01 6.80
CA PHE A 77 -6.32 -16.07 6.72
C PHE A 77 -7.61 -16.80 6.38
N VAL A 78 -8.70 -16.36 6.99
CA VAL A 78 -10.04 -16.68 6.52
C VAL A 78 -10.23 -16.00 5.15
N PRO A 79 -10.72 -16.69 4.11
CA PRO A 79 -10.99 -16.07 2.82
C PRO A 79 -11.91 -14.85 2.95
N PHE A 80 -11.62 -13.80 2.18
CA PHE A 80 -12.34 -12.52 2.28
C PHE A 80 -13.85 -12.70 2.06
N GLN A 81 -14.22 -13.50 1.06
CA GLN A 81 -15.62 -13.79 0.77
C GLN A 81 -16.31 -14.57 1.90
N GLU A 82 -15.60 -15.46 2.57
CA GLU A 82 -16.14 -16.18 3.72
C GLU A 82 -16.34 -15.24 4.93
N LEU A 83 -15.38 -14.33 5.14
CA LEU A 83 -15.42 -13.39 6.27
C LEU A 83 -16.47 -12.29 6.10
N TYR A 84 -16.68 -11.80 4.89
CA TYR A 84 -17.49 -10.62 4.62
C TYR A 84 -18.69 -10.86 3.70
N GLY A 85 -18.82 -12.04 3.10
CA GLY A 85 -19.95 -12.39 2.22
C GLY A 85 -19.90 -11.75 0.84
N VAL A 86 -18.81 -11.05 0.48
CA VAL A 86 -18.66 -10.31 -0.78
C VAL A 86 -17.44 -10.78 -1.56
N LYS A 87 -17.53 -10.78 -2.89
CA LYS A 87 -16.40 -11.04 -3.79
C LYS A 87 -15.58 -9.78 -3.94
N ALA A 88 -14.28 -9.87 -3.70
CA ALA A 88 -13.42 -8.70 -3.71
C ALA A 88 -12.19 -8.86 -4.59
N GLY A 89 -11.71 -7.73 -5.10
CA GLY A 89 -10.43 -7.62 -5.78
C GLY A 89 -9.54 -6.55 -5.17
N VAL A 90 -8.23 -6.71 -5.30
CA VAL A 90 -7.25 -5.70 -4.87
C VAL A 90 -6.35 -5.29 -6.01
N ILE A 91 -6.31 -4.00 -6.28
CA ILE A 91 -5.40 -3.38 -7.25
C ILE A 91 -4.25 -2.76 -6.47
N CYS A 92 -3.07 -3.32 -6.62
CA CYS A 92 -1.86 -2.87 -5.95
C CYS A 92 -0.62 -3.14 -6.82
N ALA A 93 0.49 -2.48 -6.52
CA ALA A 93 1.76 -2.72 -7.20
C ALA A 93 2.80 -3.35 -6.27
N VAL A 94 2.56 -3.32 -4.96
CA VAL A 94 3.45 -3.84 -3.92
C VAL A 94 3.19 -5.32 -3.69
N ASP A 95 4.25 -6.11 -3.65
CA ASP A 95 4.13 -7.57 -3.53
C ASP A 95 3.54 -8.02 -2.18
N LEU A 96 3.71 -7.22 -1.12
CA LEU A 96 3.06 -7.46 0.18
C LEU A 96 1.53 -7.48 0.02
N LEU A 97 0.96 -6.46 -0.60
CA LEU A 97 -0.49 -6.33 -0.81
C LEU A 97 -1.03 -7.40 -1.77
N LYS A 98 -0.25 -7.72 -2.83
CA LYS A 98 -0.59 -8.85 -3.71
C LYS A 98 -0.63 -10.17 -2.93
N GLY A 99 0.36 -10.40 -2.08
CA GLY A 99 0.42 -11.58 -1.21
C GLY A 99 -0.78 -11.68 -0.29
N LEU A 100 -1.16 -10.59 0.37
CA LEU A 100 -2.36 -10.53 1.22
C LEU A 100 -3.62 -10.82 0.42
N GLY A 101 -3.80 -10.20 -0.75
CA GLY A 101 -4.94 -10.45 -1.63
C GLY A 101 -5.04 -11.92 -2.03
N ILE A 102 -3.93 -12.52 -2.48
CA ILE A 102 -3.89 -13.95 -2.86
C ILE A 102 -4.20 -14.85 -1.66
N CYS A 103 -3.60 -14.59 -0.49
CA CYS A 103 -3.81 -15.40 0.72
C CYS A 103 -5.23 -15.29 1.27
N THR A 104 -5.94 -14.20 0.99
CA THR A 104 -7.35 -14.01 1.37
C THR A 104 -8.34 -14.37 0.26
N GLY A 105 -7.88 -14.90 -0.87
CA GLY A 105 -8.73 -15.33 -1.98
C GLY A 105 -9.38 -14.19 -2.77
N MET A 106 -8.80 -12.98 -2.72
CA MET A 106 -9.22 -11.85 -3.55
C MET A 106 -8.63 -11.94 -4.96
N ASP A 107 -9.28 -11.33 -5.93
CA ASP A 107 -8.72 -11.15 -7.28
C ASP A 107 -7.58 -10.12 -7.25
N VAL A 108 -6.42 -10.50 -7.77
CA VAL A 108 -5.21 -9.66 -7.81
C VAL A 108 -4.72 -9.50 -9.25
N PRO A 109 -5.33 -8.61 -10.04
CA PRO A 109 -4.97 -8.46 -11.44
C PRO A 109 -3.62 -7.77 -11.61
N PHE A 110 -2.91 -8.14 -12.67
CA PHE A 110 -1.79 -7.34 -13.14
C PHE A 110 -2.31 -6.08 -13.85
N VAL A 111 -1.76 -4.92 -13.48
CA VAL A 111 -2.09 -3.62 -14.09
C VAL A 111 -0.83 -3.07 -14.75
N PRO A 112 -0.76 -3.07 -16.11
CA PRO A 112 0.38 -2.49 -16.82
C PRO A 112 0.57 -1.01 -16.43
N GLY A 113 1.82 -0.61 -16.18
CA GLY A 113 2.15 0.75 -15.76
C GLY A 113 1.93 1.07 -14.28
N ALA A 114 1.21 0.23 -13.53
CA ALA A 114 1.12 0.38 -12.08
C ALA A 114 2.46 0.00 -11.42
N THR A 115 2.97 0.90 -10.60
CA THR A 115 4.21 0.72 -9.83
C THR A 115 3.96 1.04 -8.36
N GLY A 116 4.80 0.51 -7.46
CA GLY A 116 4.88 0.89 -6.06
C GLY A 116 5.85 2.05 -5.82
N ALA A 117 5.94 3.01 -6.73
CA ALA A 117 6.86 4.14 -6.67
C ALA A 117 6.10 5.46 -6.82
N LYS A 118 6.78 6.59 -6.61
CA LYS A 118 6.22 7.93 -6.76
C LYS A 118 5.49 8.16 -8.09
N ARG A 119 5.97 7.54 -9.18
CA ARG A 119 5.34 7.62 -10.50
C ARG A 119 4.70 6.28 -10.84
N THR A 120 3.40 6.29 -10.98
CA THR A 120 2.56 5.12 -11.31
C THR A 120 1.47 5.54 -12.29
N ASP A 121 0.88 4.60 -13.02
CA ASP A 121 -0.27 4.88 -13.87
C ASP A 121 -1.57 4.84 -13.05
N PHE A 122 -1.98 6.00 -12.54
CA PHE A 122 -3.21 6.17 -11.76
C PHE A 122 -4.45 5.85 -12.60
N ALA A 123 -4.46 6.26 -13.87
CA ALA A 123 -5.61 6.03 -14.76
C ALA A 123 -5.80 4.54 -15.05
N ALA A 124 -4.71 3.80 -15.24
CA ALA A 124 -4.78 2.35 -15.42
C ALA A 124 -5.35 1.64 -14.16
N LYS A 125 -4.99 2.11 -12.96
CA LYS A 125 -5.58 1.59 -11.70
C LYS A 125 -7.08 1.85 -11.62
N GLY A 126 -7.53 3.09 -11.92
CA GLY A 126 -8.96 3.45 -11.91
C GLY A 126 -9.77 2.65 -12.94
N LYS A 127 -9.26 2.51 -14.16
CA LYS A 127 -9.90 1.71 -15.22
C LYS A 127 -10.02 0.23 -14.82
N LYS A 128 -8.94 -0.35 -14.26
CA LYS A 128 -8.95 -1.73 -13.81
C LYS A 128 -9.94 -1.95 -12.67
N ALA A 129 -10.11 -0.98 -11.77
CA ALA A 129 -11.12 -1.07 -10.72
C ALA A 129 -12.54 -1.17 -11.30
N LEU A 130 -12.86 -0.34 -12.29
CA LEU A 130 -14.14 -0.39 -12.97
C LEU A 130 -14.36 -1.72 -13.71
N GLU A 131 -13.33 -2.22 -14.43
CA GLU A 131 -13.37 -3.53 -15.11
C GLU A 131 -13.65 -4.68 -14.14
N LEU A 132 -13.06 -4.65 -12.94
CA LEU A 132 -13.31 -5.68 -11.92
C LEU A 132 -14.74 -5.64 -11.40
N LEU A 133 -15.30 -4.45 -11.14
CA LEU A 133 -16.71 -4.30 -10.80
C LEU A 133 -17.62 -4.81 -11.93
N ASP A 134 -17.29 -4.49 -13.19
CA ASP A 134 -18.00 -4.99 -14.37
C ASP A 134 -17.94 -6.51 -14.53
N SER A 135 -16.89 -7.14 -14.03
CA SER A 135 -16.75 -8.60 -14.04
C SER A 135 -17.56 -9.31 -12.97
N GLY A 136 -18.26 -8.56 -12.11
CA GLY A 136 -19.15 -9.09 -11.07
C GLY A 136 -18.49 -9.21 -9.69
N LEU A 137 -17.44 -8.43 -9.42
CA LEU A 137 -16.95 -8.24 -8.05
C LEU A 137 -17.82 -7.22 -7.32
N ASP A 138 -18.07 -7.48 -6.06
CA ASP A 138 -18.88 -6.61 -5.19
C ASP A 138 -18.04 -5.46 -4.59
N LEU A 139 -16.73 -5.67 -4.45
CA LEU A 139 -15.79 -4.71 -3.84
C LEU A 139 -14.45 -4.70 -4.55
N VAL A 140 -13.90 -3.52 -4.77
CA VAL A 140 -12.53 -3.35 -5.25
C VAL A 140 -11.75 -2.42 -4.33
N TYR A 141 -10.65 -2.93 -3.79
CA TYR A 141 -9.68 -2.16 -3.01
C TYR A 141 -8.58 -1.65 -3.94
N VAL A 142 -8.40 -0.33 -4.01
CA VAL A 142 -7.36 0.28 -4.84
C VAL A 142 -6.29 0.89 -3.96
N HIS A 143 -5.09 0.33 -4.00
CA HIS A 143 -3.94 0.78 -3.24
C HIS A 143 -2.98 1.62 -4.08
N VAL A 144 -2.51 2.73 -3.53
CA VAL A 144 -1.58 3.66 -4.17
C VAL A 144 -0.47 4.06 -3.22
N GLU A 145 0.76 3.68 -3.54
CA GLU A 145 1.98 3.89 -2.77
C GLU A 145 2.60 5.29 -2.96
N ALA A 146 2.26 5.98 -4.05
CA ALA A 146 2.95 7.19 -4.47
C ALA A 146 2.99 8.33 -3.43
N PRO A 147 1.93 8.61 -2.63
CA PRO A 147 2.01 9.60 -1.55
C PRO A 147 2.96 9.20 -0.42
N ASP A 148 3.00 7.90 -0.08
CA ASP A 148 3.88 7.35 0.94
C ASP A 148 5.36 7.45 0.53
N GLU A 149 5.70 6.97 -0.65
CA GLU A 149 7.05 7.05 -1.22
C GLU A 149 7.55 8.50 -1.35
N SER A 150 6.63 9.44 -1.63
CA SER A 150 6.94 10.87 -1.65
C SER A 150 7.21 11.41 -0.25
N GLY A 151 6.48 10.92 0.75
CA GLY A 151 6.69 11.19 2.17
C GLY A 151 8.07 10.76 2.64
N HIS A 152 8.44 9.50 2.38
CA HIS A 152 9.77 8.96 2.70
C HIS A 152 10.91 9.74 2.04
N ALA A 153 10.69 10.22 0.81
CA ALA A 153 11.69 11.04 0.11
C ALA A 153 11.73 12.50 0.58
N GLY A 154 10.78 12.96 1.36
CA GLY A 154 10.65 14.37 1.75
C GLY A 154 10.26 15.28 0.57
N ASP A 155 9.53 14.73 -0.41
CA ASP A 155 9.20 15.40 -1.68
C ASP A 155 7.75 15.89 -1.65
N VAL A 156 7.57 17.13 -1.20
CA VAL A 156 6.26 17.76 -1.02
C VAL A 156 5.49 17.86 -2.34
N GLU A 157 6.15 18.34 -3.40
CA GLU A 157 5.52 18.57 -4.69
C GLU A 157 4.98 17.27 -5.28
N CYS A 158 5.81 16.21 -5.26
CA CYS A 158 5.42 14.90 -5.73
C CYS A 158 4.27 14.29 -4.88
N LYS A 159 4.27 14.53 -3.56
CA LYS A 159 3.20 14.04 -2.67
C LYS A 159 1.86 14.71 -3.00
N VAL A 160 1.85 16.02 -3.19
CA VAL A 160 0.66 16.77 -3.60
C VAL A 160 0.16 16.30 -4.95
N GLU A 161 1.06 16.20 -5.95
CA GLU A 161 0.73 15.70 -7.29
C GLU A 161 0.13 14.28 -7.23
N ALA A 162 0.67 13.40 -6.39
CA ALA A 162 0.15 12.05 -6.24
C ALA A 162 -1.28 12.03 -5.67
N ILE A 163 -1.57 12.86 -4.66
CA ILE A 163 -2.91 13.00 -4.07
C ILE A 163 -3.90 13.55 -5.10
N GLU A 164 -3.52 14.60 -5.85
CA GLU A 164 -4.34 15.16 -6.92
C GLU A 164 -4.61 14.14 -8.04
N ASN A 165 -3.63 13.31 -8.38
CA ASN A 165 -3.81 12.24 -9.37
C ASN A 165 -4.74 11.13 -8.87
N ILE A 166 -4.70 10.78 -7.59
CA ILE A 166 -5.66 9.85 -6.97
C ILE A 166 -7.07 10.42 -7.09
N ASP A 167 -7.26 11.67 -6.70
CA ASP A 167 -8.56 12.34 -6.79
C ASP A 167 -9.09 12.37 -8.23
N ARG A 168 -8.29 12.85 -9.17
CA ARG A 168 -8.70 13.03 -10.57
C ARG A 168 -8.86 11.73 -11.33
N HIS A 169 -7.86 10.84 -11.28
CA HIS A 169 -7.75 9.70 -12.20
C HIS A 169 -8.27 8.38 -11.61
N ILE A 170 -8.46 8.30 -10.29
CA ILE A 170 -9.07 7.14 -9.65
C ILE A 170 -10.44 7.51 -9.11
N LEU A 171 -10.51 8.38 -8.09
CA LEU A 171 -11.76 8.70 -7.42
C LEU A 171 -12.77 9.38 -8.36
N GLY A 172 -12.40 10.48 -9.01
CA GLY A 172 -13.26 11.19 -9.94
C GLY A 172 -13.70 10.29 -11.09
N TYR A 173 -12.76 9.56 -11.70
CA TYR A 173 -13.08 8.61 -12.77
C TYR A 173 -14.11 7.55 -12.33
N LEU A 174 -13.93 6.93 -11.16
CA LEU A 174 -14.86 5.93 -10.64
C LEU A 174 -16.22 6.55 -10.30
N MET A 175 -16.23 7.70 -9.60
CA MET A 175 -17.45 8.40 -9.23
C MET A 175 -18.31 8.78 -10.44
N ASP A 176 -17.69 9.30 -11.51
CA ASP A 176 -18.41 9.70 -12.72
C ASP A 176 -19.02 8.49 -13.45
N ASN A 177 -18.24 7.42 -13.60
CA ASN A 177 -18.71 6.20 -14.27
C ASN A 177 -19.80 5.48 -13.46
N LEU A 178 -19.65 5.36 -12.14
CA LEU A 178 -20.65 4.69 -11.29
C LEU A 178 -21.95 5.49 -11.22
N LYS A 179 -21.89 6.83 -11.14
CA LYS A 179 -23.09 7.70 -11.23
C LYS A 179 -23.79 7.57 -12.57
N ALA A 180 -23.04 7.50 -13.66
CA ALA A 180 -23.61 7.38 -15.01
C ALA A 180 -24.37 6.06 -15.22
N ARG A 181 -24.06 5.01 -14.46
CA ARG A 181 -24.76 3.71 -14.51
C ARG A 181 -26.13 3.73 -13.83
N GLY A 182 -26.35 4.68 -12.91
CA GLY A 182 -27.57 4.75 -12.12
C GLY A 182 -27.72 3.62 -11.09
N GLU A 183 -26.63 2.92 -10.78
CA GLU A 183 -26.57 1.88 -9.76
C GLU A 183 -26.22 2.47 -8.40
N ASP A 184 -26.65 1.81 -7.32
CA ASP A 184 -26.25 2.17 -5.98
C ASP A 184 -24.82 1.74 -5.70
N PHE A 185 -24.03 2.64 -5.14
CA PHE A 185 -22.64 2.36 -4.77
C PHE A 185 -22.19 3.12 -3.54
N ALA A 186 -21.14 2.63 -2.91
CA ALA A 186 -20.46 3.31 -1.83
C ALA A 186 -18.95 3.40 -2.13
N VAL A 187 -18.33 4.48 -1.68
CA VAL A 187 -16.89 4.70 -1.78
C VAL A 187 -16.34 5.07 -0.42
N MET A 188 -15.25 4.43 -0.03
CA MET A 188 -14.46 4.81 1.14
C MET A 188 -13.05 5.19 0.69
N LEU A 189 -12.58 6.33 1.15
CA LEU A 189 -11.23 6.84 0.88
C LEU A 189 -10.53 7.13 2.20
N LEU A 190 -9.31 6.63 2.36
CA LEU A 190 -8.47 6.89 3.53
C LEU A 190 -6.99 6.58 3.21
N PRO A 191 -6.03 7.21 3.89
CA PRO A 191 -4.69 6.67 4.04
C PRO A 191 -4.71 5.45 4.96
N ASP A 192 -3.77 4.54 4.82
CA ASP A 192 -3.55 3.44 5.77
C ASP A 192 -2.76 3.90 7.01
N HIS A 193 -1.84 4.82 6.83
CA HIS A 193 -1.06 5.49 7.87
C HIS A 193 -0.55 6.86 7.38
N PRO A 194 -0.14 7.76 8.29
CA PRO A 194 0.58 8.96 7.89
C PRO A 194 2.04 8.63 7.56
N THR A 195 2.59 9.35 6.58
CA THR A 195 4.02 9.41 6.28
C THR A 195 4.43 10.87 6.18
N PRO A 196 4.58 11.56 7.33
CA PRO A 196 4.85 12.98 7.36
C PRO A 196 6.19 13.32 6.70
N ILE A 197 6.19 14.38 5.89
CA ILE A 197 7.36 14.86 5.16
C ILE A 197 8.55 15.18 6.10
N GLU A 198 8.26 15.71 7.28
CA GLU A 198 9.27 16.14 8.24
C GLU A 198 10.08 14.99 8.80
N ILE A 199 9.40 13.88 9.14
CA ILE A 199 10.06 12.73 9.77
C ILE A 199 10.46 11.65 8.76
N ARG A 200 9.90 11.68 7.54
CA ARG A 200 10.19 10.76 6.42
C ARG A 200 10.02 9.28 6.77
N THR A 201 9.16 8.99 7.69
CA THR A 201 8.75 7.63 8.07
C THR A 201 7.33 7.66 8.60
N HIS A 202 6.79 6.49 8.92
CA HIS A 202 5.43 6.38 9.40
C HIS A 202 5.27 6.95 10.81
N SER A 203 4.09 7.52 11.10
CA SER A 203 3.69 7.89 12.45
C SER A 203 2.43 7.13 12.87
N SER A 204 2.10 7.18 14.16
CA SER A 204 0.91 6.53 14.72
C SER A 204 -0.28 7.49 14.87
N ASP A 205 -0.20 8.66 14.25
CA ASP A 205 -1.28 9.63 14.29
C ASP A 205 -2.54 9.10 13.58
N PRO A 206 -3.74 9.51 14.01
CA PRO A 206 -4.98 9.16 13.31
C PRO A 206 -4.99 9.67 11.87
N VAL A 207 -5.61 8.90 10.98
CA VAL A 207 -5.80 9.28 9.58
C VAL A 207 -7.25 9.68 9.31
N PRO A 208 -7.50 10.65 8.43
CA PRO A 208 -8.85 11.00 8.03
C PRO A 208 -9.43 9.90 7.13
N PHE A 209 -10.74 9.67 7.21
CA PHE A 209 -11.46 8.87 6.24
C PHE A 209 -12.73 9.56 5.79
N VAL A 210 -13.17 9.26 4.59
CA VAL A 210 -14.47 9.71 4.07
C VAL A 210 -15.24 8.52 3.52
N LEU A 211 -16.54 8.51 3.78
CA LEU A 211 -17.49 7.54 3.25
C LEU A 211 -18.54 8.28 2.43
N TYR A 212 -18.77 7.83 1.22
CA TYR A 212 -19.86 8.23 0.36
C TYR A 212 -20.78 7.03 0.10
N ASP A 213 -22.10 7.22 0.25
CA ASP A 213 -23.14 6.26 -0.09
C ASP A 213 -24.16 6.95 -1.01
N SER A 214 -24.27 6.50 -2.25
CA SER A 214 -25.15 7.12 -3.27
C SER A 214 -26.62 7.11 -2.87
N ARG A 215 -27.04 6.19 -2.02
CA ARG A 215 -28.43 6.07 -1.52
C ARG A 215 -28.78 7.08 -0.43
N ARG A 216 -27.76 7.68 0.20
CA ARG A 216 -27.94 8.59 1.34
C ARG A 216 -27.66 10.03 0.92
N LYS A 217 -28.69 10.83 0.78
CA LYS A 217 -28.56 12.30 0.56
C LYS A 217 -28.27 12.99 1.89
N ARG A 218 -27.03 12.94 2.34
CA ARG A 218 -26.56 13.66 3.53
C ARG A 218 -25.68 14.85 3.10
N ALA A 219 -25.80 15.95 3.84
CA ALA A 219 -24.81 17.02 3.72
C ALA A 219 -23.43 16.51 4.17
N PRO A 220 -22.34 17.02 3.59
CA PRO A 220 -20.99 16.71 4.06
C PRO A 220 -20.86 17.00 5.55
N SER A 221 -20.20 16.10 6.28
CA SER A 221 -19.93 16.28 7.73
C SER A 221 -18.79 17.27 8.00
N ALA A 222 -17.99 17.57 6.96
CA ALA A 222 -16.89 18.51 7.00
C ALA A 222 -16.76 19.24 5.64
N PRO A 223 -16.22 20.47 5.62
CA PRO A 223 -16.08 21.26 4.38
C PRO A 223 -14.97 20.76 3.47
N SER A 224 -13.98 20.03 4.01
CA SER A 224 -12.86 19.48 3.26
C SER A 224 -12.35 18.17 3.86
N TYR A 225 -11.63 17.41 3.05
CA TYR A 225 -10.99 16.16 3.45
C TYR A 225 -9.56 16.43 3.92
N CYS A 226 -9.39 16.57 5.23
CA CYS A 226 -8.10 16.69 5.89
C CYS A 226 -8.22 16.32 7.36
N GLU A 227 -7.09 16.11 8.03
CA GLU A 227 -7.01 15.70 9.44
C GLU A 227 -7.74 16.69 10.36
N ALA A 228 -7.51 17.99 10.19
CA ALA A 228 -8.09 19.03 11.05
C ALA A 228 -9.62 19.12 10.94
N GLU A 229 -10.19 18.88 9.78
CA GLU A 229 -11.65 18.88 9.60
C GLU A 229 -12.27 17.54 10.03
N ALA A 230 -11.56 16.42 9.82
CA ALA A 230 -12.00 15.12 10.31
C ALA A 230 -12.07 15.09 11.85
N GLU A 231 -11.09 15.65 12.54
CA GLU A 231 -11.09 15.76 14.01
C GLU A 231 -12.32 16.50 14.56
N LYS A 232 -12.72 17.59 13.90
CA LYS A 232 -13.88 18.40 14.30
C LYS A 232 -15.21 17.64 14.21
N THR A 233 -15.27 16.58 13.42
CA THR A 233 -16.49 15.76 13.33
C THR A 233 -16.78 14.96 14.60
N GLY A 234 -15.76 14.72 15.43
CA GLY A 234 -15.84 13.87 16.63
C GLY A 234 -16.01 12.38 16.31
N LEU A 235 -16.04 11.98 15.04
CA LEU A 235 -16.11 10.58 14.64
C LEU A 235 -14.70 9.96 14.70
N PHE A 236 -14.51 9.03 15.63
CA PHE A 236 -13.24 8.33 15.80
C PHE A 236 -13.45 6.81 15.87
N ILE A 237 -12.67 6.06 15.09
CA ILE A 237 -12.69 4.60 15.08
C ILE A 237 -11.35 4.09 15.58
N GLU A 238 -11.30 3.74 16.86
CA GLU A 238 -10.08 3.28 17.54
C GLU A 238 -9.49 2.01 16.91
N LYS A 239 -10.33 1.09 16.48
CA LYS A 239 -9.92 -0.19 15.87
C LYS A 239 -10.10 -0.16 14.36
N GLY A 240 -9.13 0.39 13.62
CA GLY A 240 -9.19 0.57 12.17
C GLY A 240 -9.54 -0.71 11.39
N HIS A 241 -9.12 -1.90 11.85
CA HIS A 241 -9.46 -3.17 11.21
C HIS A 241 -10.97 -3.47 11.19
N THR A 242 -11.78 -2.80 12.02
CA THR A 242 -13.25 -2.96 12.02
C THR A 242 -13.91 -2.14 10.91
N LEU A 243 -13.19 -1.21 10.30
CA LEU A 243 -13.72 -0.27 9.33
C LEU A 243 -14.25 -0.98 8.07
N MET A 244 -13.56 -2.02 7.60
CA MET A 244 -14.01 -2.80 6.44
C MET A 244 -15.39 -3.42 6.68
N LYS A 245 -15.62 -4.01 7.84
CA LYS A 245 -16.91 -4.59 8.19
C LYS A 245 -18.02 -3.53 8.18
N LYS A 246 -17.76 -2.38 8.80
CA LYS A 246 -18.69 -1.23 8.81
C LYS A 246 -18.98 -0.72 7.41
N PHE A 247 -17.95 -0.63 6.55
CA PHE A 247 -18.10 -0.20 5.17
C PHE A 247 -19.00 -1.14 4.37
N ILE A 248 -18.78 -2.44 4.46
CA ILE A 248 -19.58 -3.44 3.74
C ILE A 248 -21.04 -3.47 4.23
N SER A 249 -21.25 -3.37 5.54
CA SER A 249 -22.63 -3.30 6.11
C SER A 249 -23.26 -1.91 5.99
N LEU A 250 -22.49 -0.89 5.61
CA LEU A 250 -22.90 0.54 5.60
C LEU A 250 -23.48 1.02 6.94
N ASP A 251 -22.92 0.51 8.03
CA ASP A 251 -23.31 0.82 9.41
C ASP A 251 -22.38 1.91 9.98
N PHE A 252 -22.75 3.21 9.70
CA PHE A 252 -22.05 4.43 10.13
C PHE A 252 -23.02 5.48 10.68
#